data_9d4079e4d1cc3d4e3907e1e28b60d66b
#
_entry.id   9d4079e4d1cc3d4e3907e1e28b60d66b
#
_cell.length_a   1.000
_cell.length_b   1.000
_cell.length_c   1.000
_cell.angle_alpha   90.00
_cell.angle_beta   90.00
_cell.angle_gamma   90.00
#
_symmetry.space_group_name_H-M   'P 1'
#
loop_
_entity.id
_entity.type
_entity.pdbx_description
1 polymer ?
#
loop_
_entity_poly.entity_id
_entity_poly.type
_entity_poly.pdbx_seq_one_letter_code
_entity_poly.pdbx_strand_id
1 'polypeptide(L)'
;EFYVETLSLSAVKVTDDKTKQEMEVQLSAHPRGVLISFLAEFEPMEEKTFTYEEQPAPSQTLFTRTAWVGAERVRDIVNTYDPESYKLPYGLENDFFQIKWKVGEGITSFYNKKAEVEMCKSGLETFFTPVYERTEIRKGVYAERSLIGRNIRGLHAEQYQGDLTDVKILDHGPVFTKVELIFTLEGTYHSSVVIKMYRHLPKIEFSYRVAKTLSED
;
A
#
# COMPACT_ATOMS: atom_id res chain seq x y z
N GLU A 1 6.65 14.06 -7.98
CA GLU A 1 7.74 13.08 -7.83
C GLU A 1 8.65 13.14 -9.05
N PHE A 2 9.96 13.12 -8.85
CA PHE A 2 10.95 12.95 -9.89
C PHE A 2 12.08 12.07 -9.38
N TYR A 3 12.82 11.41 -10.28
CA TYR A 3 13.93 10.58 -9.86
C TYR A 3 15.27 11.13 -10.38
N VAL A 4 16.31 10.85 -9.61
CA VAL A 4 17.70 11.21 -9.93
C VAL A 4 18.52 9.94 -10.06
N GLU A 5 19.23 9.78 -11.17
CA GLU A 5 20.18 8.68 -11.40
C GLU A 5 21.44 8.89 -10.58
N THR A 6 21.40 8.53 -9.32
CA THR A 6 22.54 8.56 -8.42
C THR A 6 22.46 7.41 -7.43
N LEU A 7 23.61 6.86 -7.08
CA LEU A 7 23.70 5.77 -6.11
C LEU A 7 23.91 6.24 -4.67
N SER A 8 24.17 7.53 -4.46
CA SER A 8 24.65 8.04 -3.18
C SER A 8 23.88 9.24 -2.62
N LEU A 9 22.72 9.55 -3.16
CA LEU A 9 21.94 10.68 -2.66
C LEU A 9 21.33 10.33 -1.30
N SER A 10 21.79 10.97 -0.24
CA SER A 10 21.36 10.70 1.14
C SER A 10 20.52 11.80 1.75
N ALA A 11 20.66 13.03 1.28
CA ALA A 11 19.84 14.15 1.66
C ALA A 11 19.74 15.17 0.51
N VAL A 12 18.58 15.81 0.38
CA VAL A 12 18.32 16.79 -0.67
C VAL A 12 17.48 17.92 -0.09
N LYS A 13 17.84 19.13 -0.47
CA LYS A 13 17.02 20.31 -0.31
C LYS A 13 16.33 20.62 -1.64
N VAL A 14 15.02 20.78 -1.63
CA VAL A 14 14.24 21.21 -2.79
C VAL A 14 13.65 22.58 -2.50
N THR A 15 13.84 23.51 -3.42
CA THR A 15 13.37 24.90 -3.27
C THR A 15 12.53 25.30 -4.47
N ASP A 16 11.39 25.94 -4.23
CA ASP A 16 10.60 26.60 -5.26
C ASP A 16 11.34 27.85 -5.74
N ASP A 17 11.63 27.93 -7.03
CA ASP A 17 12.47 29.01 -7.59
C ASP A 17 11.81 30.39 -7.50
N LYS A 18 10.49 30.45 -7.54
CA LYS A 18 9.71 31.69 -7.50
C LYS A 18 9.54 32.21 -6.07
N THR A 19 9.12 31.34 -5.16
CA THR A 19 8.81 31.73 -3.77
C THR A 19 10.01 31.63 -2.84
N LYS A 20 11.06 30.92 -3.25
CA LYS A 20 12.23 30.55 -2.45
C LYS A 20 11.89 29.72 -1.21
N GLN A 21 10.70 29.13 -1.23
CA GLN A 21 10.25 28.25 -0.16
C GLN A 21 10.95 26.88 -0.26
N GLU A 22 11.44 26.38 0.86
CA GLU A 22 11.95 25.04 0.98
C GLU A 22 10.80 24.03 1.13
N MET A 23 10.86 22.96 0.35
CA MET A 23 9.85 21.90 0.35
C MET A 23 10.22 20.79 1.33
N GLU A 24 9.21 20.22 2.01
CA GLU A 24 9.39 18.99 2.78
C GLU A 24 9.56 17.80 1.84
N VAL A 25 10.70 17.13 1.91
CA VAL A 25 11.12 16.12 0.92
C VAL A 25 11.19 14.74 1.52
N GLN A 26 10.77 13.74 0.77
CA GLN A 26 10.99 12.32 1.05
C GLN A 26 11.83 11.69 -0.05
N LEU A 27 12.88 10.98 0.35
CA LEU A 27 13.73 10.18 -0.53
C LEU A 27 13.31 8.72 -0.45
N SER A 28 13.11 8.10 -1.60
CA SER A 28 12.73 6.69 -1.71
C SER A 28 13.67 5.95 -2.65
N ALA A 29 13.90 4.68 -2.38
CA ALA A 29 14.71 3.84 -3.26
C ALA A 29 14.01 3.64 -4.62
N HIS A 30 14.78 3.75 -5.70
CA HIS A 30 14.36 3.47 -7.06
C HIS A 30 15.38 2.54 -7.74
N PRO A 31 14.98 1.61 -8.63
CA PRO A 31 15.90 0.68 -9.28
C PRO A 31 17.09 1.33 -10.01
N ARG A 32 16.96 2.59 -10.42
CA ARG A 32 18.00 3.36 -11.13
C ARG A 32 18.54 4.53 -10.33
N GLY A 33 18.22 4.66 -9.03
CA GLY A 33 18.67 5.81 -8.25
C GLY A 33 17.77 6.12 -7.07
N VAL A 34 17.44 7.37 -6.89
CA VAL A 34 16.60 7.87 -5.80
C VAL A 34 15.41 8.63 -6.35
N LEU A 35 14.22 8.31 -5.83
CA LEU A 35 13.00 9.06 -6.09
C LEU A 35 12.85 10.16 -5.05
N ILE A 36 12.71 11.39 -5.52
CA ILE A 36 12.47 12.57 -4.70
C ILE A 36 10.98 12.90 -4.74
N SER A 37 10.33 12.91 -3.59
CA SER A 37 8.90 13.18 -3.46
C SER A 37 8.66 14.36 -2.54
N PHE A 38 7.80 15.29 -2.95
CA PHE A 38 7.34 16.42 -2.15
C PHE A 38 5.93 16.83 -2.58
N LEU A 39 5.25 17.64 -1.78
CA LEU A 39 3.94 18.20 -2.10
C LEU A 39 4.10 19.64 -2.57
N ALA A 40 3.44 19.98 -3.66
CA ALA A 40 3.35 21.33 -4.17
C ALA A 40 1.92 21.63 -4.64
N GLU A 41 1.43 22.83 -4.35
CA GLU A 41 0.14 23.32 -4.82
C GLU A 41 0.34 24.07 -6.13
N PHE A 42 -0.59 23.86 -7.08
CA PHE A 42 -0.60 24.52 -8.37
C PHE A 42 -1.95 25.20 -8.60
N GLU A 43 -1.92 26.43 -9.05
CA GLU A 43 -3.09 27.06 -9.63
C GLU A 43 -3.38 26.50 -11.04
N PRO A 44 -4.62 26.62 -11.54
CA PRO A 44 -4.93 26.18 -12.89
C PRO A 44 -4.00 26.81 -13.93
N MET A 45 -3.36 26.00 -14.78
CA MET A 45 -2.40 26.39 -15.82
C MET A 45 -1.09 27.01 -15.27
N GLU A 46 -0.81 26.87 -13.99
CA GLU A 46 0.45 27.36 -13.40
C GLU A 46 1.62 26.42 -13.73
N GLU A 47 2.76 27.04 -14.06
CA GLU A 47 4.06 26.36 -14.17
C GLU A 47 4.95 26.75 -12.99
N LYS A 48 5.55 25.77 -12.34
CA LYS A 48 6.54 25.98 -11.26
C LYS A 48 7.84 25.27 -11.58
N THR A 49 8.93 25.93 -11.24
CA THR A 49 10.28 25.38 -11.32
C THR A 49 10.82 25.16 -9.93
N PHE A 50 11.41 23.99 -9.71
CA PHE A 50 12.03 23.63 -8.46
C PHE A 50 13.51 23.29 -8.69
N THR A 51 14.36 23.85 -7.86
CA THR A 51 15.79 23.52 -7.84
C THR A 51 16.05 22.57 -6.69
N TYR A 52 16.86 21.53 -6.92
CA TYR A 52 17.33 20.65 -5.85
C TYR A 52 18.83 20.75 -5.68
N GLU A 53 19.28 20.64 -4.41
CA GLU A 53 20.68 20.63 -4.03
C GLU A 53 20.98 19.42 -3.13
N GLU A 54 22.05 18.71 -3.42
CA GLU A 54 22.53 17.65 -2.54
C GLU A 54 23.02 18.25 -1.22
N GLN A 55 22.60 17.64 -0.13
CA GLN A 55 23.01 18.01 1.21
C GLN A 55 23.89 16.91 1.83
N PRO A 56 24.86 17.25 2.67
CA PRO A 56 25.55 16.25 3.45
C PRO A 56 24.54 15.48 4.30
N ALA A 57 24.72 14.16 4.40
CA ALA A 57 23.81 13.33 5.18
C ALA A 57 23.71 13.87 6.60
N PRO A 58 22.50 14.17 7.09
CA PRO A 58 22.33 14.59 8.47
C PRO A 58 22.72 13.43 9.38
N SER A 59 23.42 13.74 10.45
CA SER A 59 23.90 12.74 11.43
C SER A 59 22.78 11.93 12.08
N GLN A 60 21.56 12.45 12.11
CA GLN A 60 20.31 11.78 12.48
C GLN A 60 19.13 12.53 11.86
N THR A 61 18.38 11.87 11.00
CA THR A 61 17.11 12.38 10.52
C THR A 61 16.00 11.88 11.45
N LEU A 62 15.53 12.75 12.32
CA LEU A 62 14.28 12.51 13.04
C LEU A 62 13.13 12.78 12.06
N PHE A 63 12.64 11.75 11.40
CA PHE A 63 11.42 11.88 10.60
C PHE A 63 10.22 12.11 11.51
N THR A 64 9.49 13.16 11.25
CA THR A 64 8.12 13.25 11.74
C THR A 64 7.32 12.19 11.01
N ARG A 65 6.68 11.28 11.71
CA ARG A 65 5.88 10.22 11.08
C ARG A 65 4.80 10.84 10.20
N THR A 66 4.78 10.45 8.95
CA THR A 66 3.74 10.85 8.00
C THR A 66 2.43 10.16 8.30
N ALA A 67 2.52 8.90 8.67
CA ALA A 67 1.42 8.05 9.06
C ALA A 67 1.92 7.10 10.14
N TRP A 68 1.00 6.64 10.95
CA TRP A 68 1.30 5.71 12.02
C TRP A 68 1.11 4.27 11.52
N VAL A 69 2.07 3.41 11.81
CA VAL A 69 2.03 1.99 11.47
C VAL A 69 2.19 1.18 12.75
N GLY A 70 1.13 0.51 13.16
CA GLY A 70 1.12 -0.29 14.38
C GLY A 70 1.04 0.55 15.66
N ALA A 71 0.99 -0.09 16.80
CA ALA A 71 1.09 0.57 18.08
C ALA A 71 2.52 1.09 18.26
N GLU A 72 2.74 2.35 18.22
CA GLU A 72 3.93 3.18 18.50
C GLU A 72 5.35 2.56 18.43
N ARG A 73 5.50 1.26 18.24
CA ARG A 73 6.75 0.53 18.32
C ARG A 73 7.04 -0.19 17.00
N VAL A 74 7.55 0.55 16.03
CA VAL A 74 8.17 -0.05 14.82
C VAL A 74 9.23 -1.11 15.18
N ARG A 75 9.83 -1.01 16.35
CA ARG A 75 10.78 -2.00 16.87
C ARG A 75 10.12 -3.34 17.21
N ASP A 76 8.88 -3.33 17.64
CA ASP A 76 8.16 -4.54 18.04
C ASP A 76 7.62 -5.32 16.83
N ILE A 77 7.44 -4.65 15.68
CA ILE A 77 7.14 -5.33 14.41
C ILE A 77 8.33 -6.20 13.97
N VAL A 78 9.55 -5.80 14.32
CA VAL A 78 10.79 -6.53 14.00
C VAL A 78 11.17 -7.50 15.11
N ASN A 79 10.54 -7.43 16.28
CA ASN A 79 10.86 -8.30 17.39
C ASN A 79 10.11 -9.63 17.27
N THR A 80 10.71 -10.53 16.50
CA THR A 80 10.21 -11.89 16.19
C THR A 80 10.06 -12.80 17.42
N TYR A 81 10.30 -12.31 18.62
CA TYR A 81 10.27 -13.10 19.85
C TYR A 81 8.94 -13.07 20.60
N ASP A 82 8.01 -12.21 20.20
CA ASP A 82 6.68 -12.18 20.79
C ASP A 82 5.60 -12.56 19.75
N PRO A 83 5.19 -13.85 19.71
CA PRO A 83 4.13 -14.30 18.81
C PRO A 83 2.78 -13.59 19.02
N GLU A 84 2.53 -13.05 20.19
CA GLU A 84 1.28 -12.33 20.49
C GLU A 84 1.25 -10.94 19.85
N SER A 85 2.42 -10.33 19.60
CA SER A 85 2.48 -9.03 18.92
C SER A 85 1.90 -9.09 17.49
N TYR A 86 1.96 -10.22 16.83
CA TYR A 86 1.35 -10.46 15.51
C TYR A 86 -0.18 -10.50 15.54
N LYS A 87 -0.78 -10.70 16.69
CA LYS A 87 -2.23 -10.74 16.87
C LYS A 87 -2.84 -9.37 17.13
N LEU A 88 -2.01 -8.35 17.42
CA LEU A 88 -2.49 -7.00 17.64
C LEU A 88 -2.93 -6.37 16.32
N PRO A 89 -3.97 -5.57 16.29
CA PRO A 89 -4.37 -4.83 15.13
C PRO A 89 -3.31 -3.76 14.81
N TYR A 90 -2.77 -3.83 13.60
CA TYR A 90 -1.85 -2.83 13.06
C TYR A 90 -2.59 -1.86 12.17
N GLY A 91 -1.99 -0.71 11.86
CA GLY A 91 -2.65 0.24 11.01
C GLY A 91 -1.77 1.34 10.43
N LEU A 92 -2.38 2.09 9.52
CA LEU A 92 -1.94 3.36 9.00
C LEU A 92 -2.92 4.43 9.40
N GLU A 93 -2.41 5.59 9.78
CA GLU A 93 -3.24 6.71 10.19
C GLU A 93 -2.64 8.04 9.75
N ASN A 94 -3.50 8.95 9.25
CA ASN A 94 -3.21 10.35 9.01
C ASN A 94 -4.36 11.22 9.53
N ASP A 95 -4.38 12.50 9.20
CA ASP A 95 -5.42 13.42 9.66
C ASP A 95 -6.82 13.12 9.08
N PHE A 96 -6.90 12.37 7.98
CA PHE A 96 -8.13 12.12 7.23
C PHE A 96 -8.68 10.71 7.39
N PHE A 97 -7.78 9.72 7.50
CA PHE A 97 -8.13 8.30 7.47
C PHE A 97 -7.41 7.50 8.54
N GLN A 98 -8.03 6.42 8.97
CA GLN A 98 -7.42 5.37 9.75
C GLN A 98 -7.73 4.02 9.08
N ILE A 99 -6.69 3.24 8.77
CA ILE A 99 -6.81 1.88 8.26
C ILE A 99 -6.21 0.94 9.31
N LYS A 100 -6.94 -0.11 9.66
CA LYS A 100 -6.45 -1.17 10.56
C LYS A 100 -6.52 -2.51 9.86
N TRP A 101 -5.57 -3.37 10.17
CA TRP A 101 -5.54 -4.74 9.69
C TRP A 101 -5.11 -5.69 10.80
N LYS A 102 -5.41 -6.97 10.59
CA LYS A 102 -5.01 -8.04 11.49
C LYS A 102 -4.53 -9.24 10.67
N VAL A 103 -3.41 -9.83 11.08
CA VAL A 103 -2.88 -11.04 10.48
C VAL A 103 -3.91 -12.16 10.60
N GLY A 104 -4.15 -12.91 9.52
CA GLY A 104 -5.18 -13.93 9.41
C GLY A 104 -6.58 -13.41 9.01
N GLU A 105 -6.81 -12.08 9.06
CA GLU A 105 -8.12 -11.49 8.75
C GLU A 105 -8.08 -10.47 7.58
N GLY A 106 -6.96 -9.77 7.38
CA GLY A 106 -6.85 -8.69 6.39
C GLY A 106 -7.19 -7.32 6.97
N ILE A 107 -7.70 -6.39 6.15
CA ILE A 107 -8.09 -5.04 6.58
C ILE A 107 -9.41 -5.12 7.35
N THR A 108 -9.38 -4.80 8.63
CA THR A 108 -10.52 -4.92 9.55
C THR A 108 -11.27 -3.61 9.78
N SER A 109 -10.65 -2.48 9.46
CA SER A 109 -11.26 -1.15 9.59
C SER A 109 -10.69 -0.19 8.57
N PHE A 110 -11.55 0.62 7.97
CA PHE A 110 -11.19 1.76 7.13
C PHE A 110 -12.10 2.93 7.51
N TYR A 111 -11.64 3.76 8.42
CA TYR A 111 -12.39 4.87 8.98
C TYR A 111 -12.04 6.18 8.30
N ASN A 112 -13.06 6.89 7.82
CA ASN A 112 -12.94 8.27 7.33
C ASN A 112 -13.21 9.23 8.47
N LYS A 113 -12.20 9.91 8.97
CA LYS A 113 -12.28 10.80 10.13
C LYS A 113 -13.13 12.04 9.86
N LYS A 114 -13.07 12.58 8.64
CA LYS A 114 -13.83 13.79 8.27
C LYS A 114 -15.33 13.52 8.15
N ALA A 115 -15.68 12.37 7.60
CA ALA A 115 -17.08 11.96 7.43
C ALA A 115 -17.62 11.22 8.66
N GLU A 116 -16.75 10.84 9.61
CA GLU A 116 -17.06 10.01 10.78
C GLU A 116 -17.71 8.67 10.41
N VAL A 117 -17.23 8.05 9.31
CA VAL A 117 -17.83 6.82 8.75
C VAL A 117 -16.80 5.69 8.71
N GLU A 118 -17.18 4.53 9.25
CA GLU A 118 -16.50 3.27 9.01
C GLU A 118 -16.92 2.70 7.64
N MET A 119 -15.95 2.50 6.74
CA MET A 119 -16.20 2.03 5.38
C MET A 119 -16.08 0.51 5.23
N CYS A 120 -15.45 -0.17 6.19
CA CYS A 120 -15.47 -1.62 6.28
C CYS A 120 -16.76 -2.09 6.92
N LYS A 121 -17.49 -3.00 6.25
CA LYS A 121 -18.59 -3.71 6.91
C LYS A 121 -17.98 -4.80 7.81
N SER A 122 -18.49 -4.88 9.03
CA SER A 122 -18.20 -6.02 9.91
C SER A 122 -18.84 -7.26 9.31
N GLY A 123 -18.05 -8.28 8.95
CA GLY A 123 -18.59 -9.53 8.41
C GLY A 123 -17.61 -10.22 7.42
N LEU A 124 -18.14 -11.11 6.62
CA LEU A 124 -17.43 -12.08 5.78
C LEU A 124 -16.54 -11.48 4.67
N GLU A 125 -16.67 -10.22 4.34
CA GLU A 125 -15.90 -9.59 3.28
C GLU A 125 -15.00 -8.52 3.89
N THR A 126 -13.72 -8.85 4.03
CA THR A 126 -12.70 -7.89 4.43
C THR A 126 -12.33 -6.98 3.26
N PHE A 127 -12.24 -5.69 3.53
CA PHE A 127 -11.95 -4.66 2.54
C PHE A 127 -10.57 -4.88 1.88
N PHE A 128 -10.50 -4.80 0.56
CA PHE A 128 -9.29 -5.03 -0.24
C PHE A 128 -8.60 -6.39 -0.03
N THR A 129 -9.26 -7.36 0.56
CA THR A 129 -8.71 -8.72 0.63
C THR A 129 -8.84 -9.39 -0.73
N PRO A 130 -7.77 -9.97 -1.27
CA PRO A 130 -7.83 -10.63 -2.57
C PRO A 130 -8.69 -11.89 -2.48
N VAL A 131 -9.48 -12.12 -3.54
CA VAL A 131 -10.30 -13.32 -3.71
C VAL A 131 -9.92 -13.99 -5.02
N TYR A 132 -9.67 -15.28 -4.98
CA TYR A 132 -9.49 -16.12 -6.15
C TYR A 132 -10.77 -16.92 -6.42
N GLU A 133 -11.27 -16.82 -7.63
CA GLU A 133 -12.42 -17.59 -8.09
C GLU A 133 -11.97 -18.63 -9.11
N ARG A 134 -12.27 -19.88 -8.85
CA ARG A 134 -11.98 -21.01 -9.71
C ARG A 134 -13.28 -21.65 -10.20
N THR A 135 -13.39 -21.79 -11.51
CA THR A 135 -14.45 -22.56 -12.15
C THR A 135 -13.82 -23.80 -12.77
N GLU A 136 -14.16 -24.98 -12.26
CA GLU A 136 -13.65 -26.24 -12.81
C GLU A 136 -14.09 -26.45 -14.26
N ILE A 137 -13.13 -26.83 -15.11
CA ILE A 137 -13.42 -27.30 -16.45
C ILE A 137 -13.65 -28.81 -16.34
N ARG A 138 -14.91 -29.22 -16.37
CA ARG A 138 -15.27 -30.65 -16.39
C ARG A 138 -14.74 -31.30 -17.67
N LYS A 139 -13.86 -32.28 -17.54
CA LYS A 139 -13.32 -33.04 -18.67
C LYS A 139 -14.47 -33.73 -19.43
N GLY A 140 -14.55 -33.48 -20.74
CA GLY A 140 -15.43 -34.22 -21.67
C GLY A 140 -16.68 -33.50 -22.13
N VAL A 141 -16.96 -32.29 -21.71
CA VAL A 141 -18.23 -31.63 -22.04
C VAL A 141 -18.02 -30.36 -22.85
N TYR A 142 -17.58 -30.49 -24.09
CA TYR A 142 -17.57 -29.37 -25.06
C TYR A 142 -18.96 -28.69 -25.20
N ALA A 143 -20.05 -29.44 -25.03
CA ALA A 143 -21.40 -28.93 -25.06
C ALA A 143 -21.77 -28.05 -23.84
N GLU A 144 -21.23 -28.36 -22.64
CA GLU A 144 -21.42 -27.50 -21.46
C GLU A 144 -20.65 -26.18 -21.56
N ARG A 145 -19.48 -26.15 -22.22
CA ARG A 145 -18.75 -24.89 -22.48
C ARG A 145 -19.56 -23.87 -23.27
N SER A 146 -20.39 -24.32 -24.18
CA SER A 146 -21.28 -23.45 -24.95
C SER A 146 -22.50 -23.01 -24.16
N LEU A 147 -22.92 -23.81 -23.18
CA LEU A 147 -24.05 -23.54 -22.29
C LEU A 147 -23.63 -22.70 -21.05
N ILE A 148 -22.38 -22.75 -20.62
CA ILE A 148 -21.87 -21.90 -19.55
C ILE A 148 -21.59 -20.50 -20.13
N GLY A 149 -22.67 -19.79 -20.47
CA GLY A 149 -22.60 -18.37 -20.76
C GLY A 149 -22.05 -17.58 -19.56
N ARG A 150 -21.58 -16.34 -19.79
CA ARG A 150 -21.03 -15.45 -18.75
C ARG A 150 -21.89 -15.37 -17.48
N ASN A 151 -23.19 -15.56 -17.60
CA ASN A 151 -24.14 -15.43 -16.49
C ASN A 151 -24.27 -16.68 -15.62
N ILE A 152 -23.71 -17.82 -16.02
CA ILE A 152 -23.85 -19.10 -15.30
C ILE A 152 -22.53 -19.49 -14.60
N ARG A 153 -21.41 -18.87 -14.97
CA ARG A 153 -20.09 -19.17 -14.39
C ARG A 153 -20.07 -19.08 -12.86
N GLY A 154 -20.72 -18.07 -12.28
CA GLY A 154 -20.76 -17.86 -10.84
C GLY A 154 -21.51 -18.94 -10.05
N LEU A 155 -22.33 -19.77 -10.69
CA LEU A 155 -23.07 -20.86 -10.01
C LEU A 155 -22.20 -22.09 -9.70
N HIS A 156 -21.03 -22.21 -10.35
CA HIS A 156 -20.13 -23.35 -10.22
C HIS A 156 -18.71 -22.92 -9.82
N ALA A 157 -18.54 -21.66 -9.42
CA ALA A 157 -17.26 -21.15 -9.02
C ALA A 157 -17.03 -21.40 -7.52
N GLU A 158 -15.84 -21.87 -7.19
CA GLU A 158 -15.33 -21.92 -5.83
C GLU A 158 -14.55 -20.63 -5.57
N GLN A 159 -14.81 -19.99 -4.44
CA GLN A 159 -14.13 -18.76 -4.04
C GLN A 159 -13.21 -19.04 -2.88
N TYR A 160 -11.97 -18.59 -3.02
CA TYR A 160 -10.92 -18.66 -2.00
C TYR A 160 -10.54 -17.25 -1.60
N GLN A 161 -10.69 -16.94 -0.32
CA GLN A 161 -10.28 -15.65 0.24
C GLN A 161 -8.83 -15.73 0.68
N GLY A 162 -8.07 -14.64 0.46
CA GLY A 162 -6.69 -14.57 0.90
C GLY A 162 -6.58 -14.30 2.40
N ASP A 163 -5.65 -15.00 3.03
CA ASP A 163 -5.27 -14.80 4.43
C ASP A 163 -4.08 -13.83 4.51
N LEU A 164 -4.19 -12.75 5.27
CA LEU A 164 -3.07 -11.84 5.52
C LEU A 164 -2.03 -12.55 6.37
N THR A 165 -0.83 -12.75 5.81
CA THR A 165 0.24 -13.51 6.45
C THR A 165 1.43 -12.66 6.89
N ASP A 166 1.68 -11.53 6.19
CA ASP A 166 2.83 -10.68 6.50
C ASP A 166 2.55 -9.22 6.12
N VAL A 167 3.26 -8.29 6.76
CA VAL A 167 3.19 -6.85 6.50
C VAL A 167 4.59 -6.28 6.40
N LYS A 168 4.88 -5.58 5.30
CA LYS A 168 6.18 -4.94 5.06
C LYS A 168 6.03 -3.44 4.93
N ILE A 169 6.86 -2.68 5.63
CA ILE A 169 7.01 -1.26 5.40
C ILE A 169 7.97 -1.09 4.22
N LEU A 170 7.44 -0.60 3.10
CA LEU A 170 8.24 -0.35 1.89
C LEU A 170 8.90 1.02 1.92
N ASP A 171 8.21 2.00 2.52
CA ASP A 171 8.70 3.37 2.61
C ASP A 171 7.99 4.10 3.76
N HIS A 172 8.71 4.98 4.44
CA HIS A 172 8.16 5.78 5.54
C HIS A 172 8.91 7.09 5.64
N GLY A 173 8.21 8.18 5.46
CA GLY A 173 8.80 9.52 5.48
C GLY A 173 7.77 10.63 5.72
N PRO A 174 8.20 11.88 5.58
CA PRO A 174 7.36 13.02 5.90
C PRO A 174 6.23 13.28 4.89
N VAL A 175 6.33 12.76 3.67
CA VAL A 175 5.33 12.98 2.61
C VAL A 175 4.30 11.88 2.58
N PHE A 176 4.72 10.61 2.66
CA PHE A 176 3.85 9.44 2.67
C PHE A 176 4.44 8.25 3.42
N THR A 177 3.59 7.30 3.74
CA THR A 177 3.97 5.96 4.17
C THR A 177 3.42 4.94 3.19
N LYS A 178 4.23 3.93 2.88
CA LYS A 178 3.91 2.85 1.94
C LYS A 178 4.13 1.51 2.61
N VAL A 179 3.08 0.70 2.67
CA VAL A 179 3.11 -0.65 3.26
C VAL A 179 2.62 -1.68 2.26
N GLU A 180 3.12 -2.88 2.34
CA GLU A 180 2.68 -4.03 1.57
C GLU A 180 2.08 -5.06 2.52
N LEU A 181 0.80 -5.38 2.31
CA LEU A 181 0.08 -6.47 2.95
C LEU A 181 0.21 -7.70 2.06
N ILE A 182 0.81 -8.78 2.57
CA ILE A 182 1.07 -10.00 1.82
C ILE A 182 0.06 -11.05 2.24
N PHE A 183 -0.61 -11.63 1.25
CA PHE A 183 -1.64 -12.63 1.43
C PHE A 183 -1.21 -13.98 0.89
N THR A 184 -1.54 -15.05 1.61
CA THR A 184 -1.59 -16.38 1.06
C THR A 184 -2.95 -16.57 0.40
N LEU A 185 -2.95 -16.89 -0.90
CA LEU A 185 -4.15 -17.05 -1.70
C LEU A 185 -4.02 -18.25 -2.62
N GLU A 186 -5.02 -19.12 -2.60
CA GLU A 186 -5.11 -20.27 -3.51
C GLU A 186 -4.92 -19.82 -4.96
N GLY A 187 -4.27 -20.63 -5.78
CA GLY A 187 -4.02 -20.32 -7.19
C GLY A 187 -2.99 -19.22 -7.45
N THR A 188 -2.23 -18.77 -6.44
CA THR A 188 -1.19 -17.76 -6.61
C THR A 188 0.13 -18.15 -5.96
N TYR A 189 1.26 -17.73 -6.57
CA TYR A 189 2.58 -17.76 -5.94
C TYR A 189 2.82 -16.57 -5.05
N HIS A 190 2.21 -15.45 -5.39
CA HIS A 190 2.30 -14.21 -4.63
C HIS A 190 1.02 -13.39 -4.82
N SER A 191 0.51 -12.88 -3.73
CA SER A 191 -0.62 -11.94 -3.72
C SER A 191 -0.36 -10.89 -2.67
N SER A 192 -0.37 -9.61 -3.05
CA SER A 192 -0.22 -8.53 -2.08
C SER A 192 -0.99 -7.27 -2.48
N VAL A 193 -1.27 -6.46 -1.46
CA VAL A 193 -1.87 -5.14 -1.59
C VAL A 193 -0.91 -4.11 -1.04
N VAL A 194 -0.49 -3.18 -1.87
CA VAL A 194 0.36 -2.06 -1.45
C VAL A 194 -0.52 -0.85 -1.19
N ILE A 195 -0.42 -0.31 0.01
CA ILE A 195 -1.13 0.88 0.46
C ILE A 195 -0.14 2.02 0.57
N LYS A 196 -0.39 3.14 -0.15
CA LYS A 196 0.35 4.40 -0.01
C LYS A 196 -0.58 5.46 0.55
N MET A 197 -0.29 5.94 1.76
CA MET A 197 -1.07 6.96 2.47
C MET A 197 -0.25 8.24 2.58
N TYR A 198 -0.81 9.35 2.12
CA TYR A 198 -0.19 10.67 2.17
C TYR A 198 -0.53 11.39 3.48
N ARG A 199 0.44 12.14 4.02
CA ARG A 199 0.26 12.88 5.26
C ARG A 199 -0.78 13.99 5.15
N HIS A 200 -0.59 14.88 4.18
CA HIS A 200 -1.37 16.11 4.05
C HIS A 200 -2.42 16.07 2.94
N LEU A 201 -2.64 14.90 2.34
CA LEU A 201 -3.65 14.73 1.31
C LEU A 201 -4.73 13.74 1.76
N PRO A 202 -6.01 14.03 1.52
CA PRO A 202 -7.10 13.08 1.73
C PRO A 202 -7.11 12.03 0.61
N LYS A 203 -5.96 11.39 0.39
CA LYS A 203 -5.72 10.44 -0.70
C LYS A 203 -4.98 9.22 -0.19
N ILE A 204 -5.47 8.05 -0.61
CA ILE A 204 -4.81 6.76 -0.41
C ILE A 204 -4.77 6.06 -1.75
N GLU A 205 -3.65 5.44 -2.07
CA GLU A 205 -3.46 4.63 -3.27
C GLU A 205 -3.34 3.17 -2.87
N PHE A 206 -4.10 2.31 -3.55
CA PHE A 206 -4.05 0.87 -3.42
C PHE A 206 -3.53 0.26 -4.73
N SER A 207 -2.52 -0.59 -4.63
CA SER A 207 -1.96 -1.30 -5.77
C SER A 207 -1.92 -2.79 -5.49
N TYR A 208 -2.45 -3.59 -6.41
CA TYR A 208 -2.42 -5.04 -6.31
C TYR A 208 -1.24 -5.62 -7.07
N ARG A 209 -0.58 -6.61 -6.47
CA ARG A 209 0.46 -7.41 -7.09
C ARG A 209 0.07 -8.87 -6.98
N VAL A 210 -0.09 -9.52 -8.12
CA VAL A 210 -0.51 -10.92 -8.19
C VAL A 210 0.39 -11.68 -9.17
N ALA A 211 0.95 -12.79 -8.72
CA ALA A 211 1.60 -13.78 -9.56
C ALA A 211 0.79 -15.07 -9.50
N LYS A 212 0.02 -15.32 -10.55
CA LYS A 212 -0.86 -16.49 -10.64
C LYS A 212 -0.06 -17.75 -10.92
N THR A 213 -0.46 -18.88 -10.32
CA THR A 213 0.04 -20.21 -10.70
C THR A 213 -0.47 -20.59 -12.09
N LEU A 214 0.29 -21.42 -12.79
CA LEU A 214 -0.22 -22.06 -14.01
C LEU A 214 -1.21 -23.13 -13.57
N SER A 215 -2.49 -22.91 -13.86
CA SER A 215 -3.55 -23.90 -13.68
C SER A 215 -4.27 -24.10 -14.99
N GLU A 216 -4.72 -25.32 -15.24
CA GLU A 216 -5.55 -25.66 -16.40
C GLU A 216 -7.04 -25.43 -16.16
N ASP A 217 -7.39 -24.70 -15.10
CA ASP A 217 -8.75 -24.40 -14.66
C ASP A 217 -9.35 -23.19 -15.42
#